data_037da1ba619d7374d6f4ab00a8504b64
#
_entry.id   037da1ba619d7374d6f4ab00a8504b64
#
_cell.length_a   1.000
_cell.length_b   1.000
_cell.length_c   1.000
_cell.angle_alpha   90.00
_cell.angle_beta   90.00
_cell.angle_gamma   90.00
#
_symmetry.space_group_name_H-M   'P 1'
#
loop_
_entity.id
_entity.type
_entity.pdbx_description
1 polymer ?
#
loop_
_entity_poly.entity_id
_entity_poly.type
_entity_poly.pdbx_seq_one_letter_code
_entity_poly.pdbx_strand_id
1 'polypeptide(L)'
;MPIRCRPLEAATATAWDAFVDAAPTGTFFHRAAWAEVFARAFGHAPHYALAERDGAIVGVLPLVHVRSMLFGNSLMSSPFCVYGGPLAADAEAAAALDAHAAGLMRRVGARTAEFRFLHPLPEGWLADAEWPTRSDLYATFRKPMTASDDANMKAIPRKQRAVVRKGIERGLASAVSDGVDGLHAIYAESVRNLGTPVFSRRYFRVLAEAFRGRMDVVTVLDAGRPVSAVLNFYDRDEVLPYYGGGTAAARRSHANDFMYWEVMRRAAARGCRLFDFGRSKAGTGAFAFKKNWGFDPAPLCYRYRLAPGASIPDHNPLNPKYRLFIAAWKRLPVPVANLLGPHIVRGVG
;
A
#
# COMPACT_ATOMS: atom_id res chain seq x y z
N MET A 1 -8.32 -34.78 2.17
CA MET A 1 -7.26 -35.05 1.16
C MET A 1 -6.11 -34.05 1.34
N PRO A 2 -4.88 -34.36 0.85
CA PRO A 2 -3.75 -33.44 0.99
C PRO A 2 -4.00 -32.13 0.22
N ILE A 3 -3.53 -31.02 0.78
CA ILE A 3 -3.61 -29.71 0.14
C ILE A 3 -2.64 -29.64 -1.05
N ARG A 4 -3.13 -29.12 -2.17
CA ARG A 4 -2.32 -28.86 -3.36
C ARG A 4 -2.20 -27.36 -3.62
N CYS A 5 -0.97 -26.86 -3.77
CA CYS A 5 -0.74 -25.48 -4.20
C CYS A 5 -0.59 -25.43 -5.71
N ARG A 6 -1.34 -24.54 -6.36
CA ARG A 6 -1.24 -24.26 -7.81
C ARG A 6 -1.22 -22.77 -8.10
N PRO A 7 -0.71 -22.34 -9.26
CA PRO A 7 -0.69 -20.93 -9.61
C PRO A 7 -2.10 -20.37 -9.81
N LEU A 8 -2.25 -19.06 -9.56
CA LEU A 8 -3.41 -18.30 -9.98
C LEU A 8 -3.46 -18.24 -11.51
N GLU A 9 -4.59 -18.60 -12.06
CA GLU A 9 -4.91 -18.50 -13.49
C GLU A 9 -6.11 -17.56 -13.70
N ALA A 10 -6.29 -17.06 -14.92
CA ALA A 10 -7.42 -16.18 -15.23
C ALA A 10 -8.79 -16.83 -14.87
N ALA A 11 -8.93 -18.13 -15.12
CA ALA A 11 -10.14 -18.88 -14.81
C ALA A 11 -10.43 -18.99 -13.30
N THR A 12 -9.41 -18.83 -12.43
CA THR A 12 -9.56 -18.96 -10.97
C THR A 12 -9.57 -17.61 -10.26
N ALA A 13 -9.40 -16.50 -10.97
CA ALA A 13 -9.33 -15.16 -10.37
C ALA A 13 -10.60 -14.78 -9.59
N THR A 14 -11.78 -15.11 -10.12
CA THR A 14 -13.06 -14.87 -9.44
C THR A 14 -13.19 -15.68 -8.15
N ALA A 15 -12.81 -16.97 -8.18
CA ALA A 15 -12.83 -17.83 -6.99
C ALA A 15 -11.78 -17.39 -5.95
N TRP A 16 -10.62 -16.95 -6.41
CA TRP A 16 -9.60 -16.31 -5.56
C TRP A 16 -10.17 -15.10 -4.81
N ASP A 17 -10.77 -14.14 -5.55
CA ASP A 17 -11.34 -12.93 -4.96
C ASP A 17 -12.52 -13.24 -4.03
N ALA A 18 -13.34 -14.25 -4.34
CA ALA A 18 -14.40 -14.72 -3.44
C ALA A 18 -13.85 -15.27 -2.12
N PHE A 19 -12.74 -16.03 -2.17
CA PHE A 19 -12.05 -16.49 -0.95
C PHE A 19 -11.51 -15.30 -0.14
N VAL A 20 -10.88 -14.31 -0.81
CA VAL A 20 -10.41 -13.08 -0.16
C VAL A 20 -11.56 -12.33 0.50
N ASP A 21 -12.73 -12.25 -0.15
CA ASP A 21 -13.91 -11.56 0.40
C ASP A 21 -14.48 -12.26 1.63
N ALA A 22 -14.46 -13.60 1.63
CA ALA A 22 -14.95 -14.40 2.76
C ALA A 22 -13.99 -14.42 3.95
N ALA A 23 -12.67 -14.22 3.70
CA ALA A 23 -11.65 -14.24 4.75
C ALA A 23 -11.72 -12.98 5.62
N PRO A 24 -11.87 -13.07 6.97
CA PRO A 24 -11.93 -11.91 7.85
C PRO A 24 -10.68 -11.03 7.82
N THR A 25 -9.51 -11.64 7.56
CA THR A 25 -8.22 -10.96 7.46
C THR A 25 -7.83 -10.62 6.02
N GLY A 26 -8.72 -10.88 5.05
CA GLY A 26 -8.53 -10.48 3.66
C GLY A 26 -8.48 -8.96 3.51
N THR A 27 -7.60 -8.47 2.62
CA THR A 27 -7.45 -7.04 2.36
C THR A 27 -7.49 -6.77 0.85
N PHE A 28 -7.70 -5.52 0.48
CA PHE A 28 -7.61 -5.06 -0.91
C PHE A 28 -6.34 -5.55 -1.64
N PHE A 29 -5.23 -5.70 -0.93
CA PHE A 29 -3.93 -6.08 -1.50
C PHE A 29 -3.78 -7.59 -1.74
N HIS A 30 -4.78 -8.39 -1.38
CA HIS A 30 -4.87 -9.80 -1.75
C HIS A 30 -5.65 -10.03 -3.05
N ARG A 31 -6.27 -9.00 -3.64
CA ARG A 31 -7.03 -9.13 -4.90
C ARG A 31 -6.17 -9.67 -6.03
N ALA A 32 -6.73 -10.57 -6.82
CA ALA A 32 -6.06 -11.20 -7.95
C ALA A 32 -5.52 -10.18 -8.97
N ALA A 33 -6.23 -9.07 -9.19
CA ALA A 33 -5.86 -8.01 -10.12
C ALA A 33 -4.48 -7.38 -9.86
N TRP A 34 -3.97 -7.43 -8.64
CA TRP A 34 -2.63 -6.94 -8.32
C TRP A 34 -1.53 -7.72 -9.05
N ALA A 35 -1.73 -9.01 -9.37
CA ALA A 35 -0.77 -9.79 -10.15
C ALA A 35 -0.51 -9.13 -11.50
N GLU A 36 -1.56 -8.72 -12.21
CA GLU A 36 -1.48 -8.02 -13.49
C GLU A 36 -0.80 -6.66 -13.34
N VAL A 37 -1.13 -5.91 -12.27
CA VAL A 37 -0.49 -4.62 -11.99
C VAL A 37 1.03 -4.76 -11.87
N PHE A 38 1.52 -5.74 -11.10
CA PHE A 38 2.97 -5.93 -10.94
C PHE A 38 3.66 -6.36 -12.24
N ALA A 39 3.02 -7.23 -13.00
CA ALA A 39 3.53 -7.65 -14.29
C ALA A 39 3.59 -6.50 -15.31
N ARG A 40 2.47 -5.79 -15.50
CA ARG A 40 2.35 -4.76 -16.54
C ARG A 40 3.10 -3.47 -16.19
N ALA A 41 3.06 -3.04 -14.93
CA ALA A 41 3.65 -1.76 -14.53
C ALA A 41 5.17 -1.85 -14.29
N PHE A 42 5.65 -2.97 -13.74
CA PHE A 42 7.03 -3.13 -13.31
C PHE A 42 7.79 -4.22 -14.06
N GLY A 43 7.12 -5.12 -14.78
CA GLY A 43 7.73 -6.29 -15.38
C GLY A 43 8.22 -7.30 -14.34
N HIS A 44 7.63 -7.32 -13.15
CA HIS A 44 7.91 -8.33 -12.15
C HIS A 44 7.11 -9.60 -12.45
N ALA A 45 7.64 -10.77 -12.06
CA ALA A 45 6.96 -12.04 -12.21
C ALA A 45 6.04 -12.30 -11.01
N PRO A 46 4.70 -12.26 -11.17
CA PRO A 46 3.80 -12.71 -10.12
C PRO A 46 3.84 -14.23 -10.02
N HIS A 47 3.92 -14.72 -8.79
CA HIS A 47 3.85 -16.13 -8.43
C HIS A 47 2.73 -16.32 -7.41
N TYR A 48 1.54 -15.83 -7.75
CA TYR A 48 0.34 -15.99 -6.94
C TYR A 48 -0.03 -17.46 -6.88
N ALA A 49 -0.21 -17.98 -5.68
CA ALA A 49 -0.54 -19.38 -5.46
C ALA A 49 -1.82 -19.52 -4.63
N LEU A 50 -2.67 -20.44 -5.01
CA LEU A 50 -3.83 -20.87 -4.22
C LEU A 50 -3.57 -22.28 -3.69
N ALA A 51 -4.01 -22.53 -2.45
CA ALA A 51 -4.03 -23.82 -1.80
C ALA A 51 -5.46 -24.39 -1.90
N GLU A 52 -5.58 -25.59 -2.42
CA GLU A 52 -6.87 -26.28 -2.60
C GLU A 52 -6.92 -27.57 -1.80
N ARG A 53 -8.09 -27.81 -1.21
CA ARG A 53 -8.49 -29.06 -0.56
C ARG A 53 -9.85 -29.46 -1.11
N ASP A 54 -9.97 -30.66 -1.69
CA ASP A 54 -11.22 -31.19 -2.23
C ASP A 54 -11.92 -30.28 -3.24
N GLY A 55 -11.12 -29.59 -4.09
CA GLY A 55 -11.62 -28.65 -5.09
C GLY A 55 -11.99 -27.26 -4.58
N ALA A 56 -11.93 -27.03 -3.27
CA ALA A 56 -12.20 -25.73 -2.66
C ALA A 56 -10.89 -24.98 -2.34
N ILE A 57 -10.87 -23.66 -2.55
CA ILE A 57 -9.75 -22.80 -2.13
C ILE A 57 -9.79 -22.67 -0.61
N VAL A 58 -8.71 -23.08 0.06
CA VAL A 58 -8.51 -22.98 1.51
C VAL A 58 -7.38 -22.01 1.88
N GLY A 59 -6.71 -21.43 0.89
CA GLY A 59 -5.71 -20.40 1.13
C GLY A 59 -5.19 -19.76 -0.15
N VAL A 60 -4.67 -18.54 -0.02
CA VAL A 60 -4.07 -17.77 -1.12
C VAL A 60 -2.79 -17.06 -0.66
N LEU A 61 -1.83 -16.94 -1.57
CA LEU A 61 -0.55 -16.27 -1.31
C LEU A 61 -0.13 -15.41 -2.51
N PRO A 62 -0.17 -14.08 -2.38
CA PRO A 62 0.15 -13.15 -3.47
C PRO A 62 1.65 -12.84 -3.55
N LEU A 63 2.50 -13.80 -3.90
CA LEU A 63 3.94 -13.61 -4.04
C LEU A 63 4.32 -13.01 -5.40
N VAL A 64 5.32 -12.15 -5.37
CA VAL A 64 5.92 -11.53 -6.56
C VAL A 64 7.43 -11.64 -6.47
N HIS A 65 8.07 -12.02 -7.57
CA HIS A 65 9.51 -12.08 -7.66
C HIS A 65 10.06 -10.71 -8.10
N VAL A 66 10.75 -10.03 -7.17
CA VAL A 66 11.40 -8.74 -7.40
C VAL A 66 12.90 -8.94 -7.54
N ARG A 67 13.42 -8.62 -8.73
CA ARG A 67 14.87 -8.66 -9.01
C ARG A 67 15.40 -7.26 -9.24
N SER A 68 16.47 -6.93 -8.55
CA SER A 68 17.15 -5.64 -8.69
C SER A 68 18.66 -5.82 -8.53
N MET A 69 19.42 -5.19 -9.41
CA MET A 69 20.89 -5.14 -9.26
C MET A 69 21.32 -4.38 -8.00
N LEU A 70 20.51 -3.41 -7.55
CA LEU A 70 20.82 -2.57 -6.38
C LEU A 70 20.27 -3.15 -5.08
N PHE A 71 19.11 -3.84 -5.12
CA PHE A 71 18.38 -4.26 -3.93
C PHE A 71 18.26 -5.78 -3.79
N GLY A 72 18.85 -6.52 -4.72
CA GLY A 72 18.95 -7.97 -4.64
C GLY A 72 17.79 -8.73 -5.30
N ASN A 73 17.60 -9.97 -4.85
CA ASN A 73 16.65 -10.93 -5.39
C ASN A 73 15.74 -11.43 -4.26
N SER A 74 14.45 -11.08 -4.31
CA SER A 74 13.50 -11.32 -3.24
C SER A 74 12.14 -11.77 -3.75
N LEU A 75 11.45 -12.60 -2.97
CA LEU A 75 10.02 -12.83 -3.09
C LEU A 75 9.30 -11.93 -2.09
N MET A 76 8.31 -11.17 -2.53
CA MET A 76 7.57 -10.28 -1.66
C MET A 76 6.08 -10.51 -1.81
N SER A 77 5.37 -10.59 -0.70
CA SER A 77 3.92 -10.56 -0.74
C SER A 77 3.46 -9.15 -1.05
N SER A 78 2.81 -8.97 -2.20
CA SER A 78 2.27 -7.68 -2.67
C SER A 78 3.28 -6.52 -2.55
N PRO A 79 4.39 -6.51 -3.34
CA PRO A 79 5.38 -5.43 -3.30
C PRO A 79 4.71 -4.07 -3.58
N PHE A 80 5.27 -2.99 -3.03
CA PHE A 80 4.72 -1.62 -3.06
C PHE A 80 3.42 -1.44 -2.29
N CYS A 81 2.79 -2.53 -1.84
CA CYS A 81 1.58 -2.52 -1.02
C CYS A 81 1.92 -2.52 0.47
N VAL A 82 0.93 -2.17 1.29
CA VAL A 82 1.11 -2.09 2.75
C VAL A 82 0.86 -3.41 3.45
N TYR A 83 -0.03 -4.23 2.88
CA TYR A 83 -0.44 -5.54 3.39
C TYR A 83 -0.32 -6.58 2.28
N GLY A 84 -0.44 -7.81 2.68
CA GLY A 84 -0.31 -8.97 1.82
C GLY A 84 0.19 -10.14 2.61
N GLY A 85 0.54 -11.21 2.31
CA GLY A 85 0.94 -12.38 3.09
C GLY A 85 -0.02 -13.52 2.79
N PRO A 86 0.20 -14.69 3.36
CA PRO A 86 -0.75 -15.77 3.17
C PRO A 86 -2.06 -15.46 3.88
N LEU A 87 -3.18 -15.72 3.20
CA LEU A 87 -4.48 -15.94 3.81
C LEU A 87 -4.75 -17.43 3.81
N ALA A 88 -5.11 -17.99 4.96
CA ALA A 88 -5.34 -19.41 5.11
C ALA A 88 -6.57 -19.66 6.00
N ALA A 89 -7.35 -20.68 5.68
CA ALA A 89 -8.51 -21.06 6.47
C ALA A 89 -8.11 -21.82 7.75
N ASP A 90 -6.96 -22.49 7.73
CA ASP A 90 -6.44 -23.27 8.85
C ASP A 90 -4.90 -23.42 8.78
N ALA A 91 -4.33 -24.02 9.82
CA ALA A 91 -2.88 -24.23 9.97
C ALA A 91 -2.29 -25.09 8.84
N GLU A 92 -3.03 -26.11 8.36
CA GLU A 92 -2.55 -26.98 7.27
C GLU A 92 -2.43 -26.20 5.97
N ALA A 93 -3.40 -25.34 5.66
CA ALA A 93 -3.36 -24.45 4.50
C ALA A 93 -2.20 -23.44 4.61
N ALA A 94 -1.99 -22.86 5.79
CA ALA A 94 -0.87 -21.96 6.03
C ALA A 94 0.49 -22.65 5.83
N ALA A 95 0.65 -23.86 6.36
CA ALA A 95 1.87 -24.67 6.20
C ALA A 95 2.11 -25.05 4.74
N ALA A 96 1.06 -25.40 3.99
CA ALA A 96 1.17 -25.71 2.56
C ALA A 96 1.63 -24.48 1.73
N LEU A 97 1.08 -23.30 2.01
CA LEU A 97 1.50 -22.05 1.35
C LEU A 97 2.94 -21.66 1.74
N ASP A 98 3.34 -21.89 2.99
CA ASP A 98 4.72 -21.67 3.42
C ASP A 98 5.70 -22.61 2.72
N ALA A 99 5.40 -23.90 2.68
CA ALA A 99 6.20 -24.89 1.95
C ALA A 99 6.31 -24.55 0.45
N HIS A 100 5.22 -24.08 -0.16
CA HIS A 100 5.22 -23.58 -1.54
C HIS A 100 6.16 -22.37 -1.71
N ALA A 101 6.09 -21.38 -0.82
CA ALA A 101 6.96 -20.20 -0.83
C ALA A 101 8.43 -20.59 -0.69
N ALA A 102 8.76 -21.51 0.22
CA ALA A 102 10.12 -22.04 0.41
C ALA A 102 10.64 -22.77 -0.84
N GLY A 103 9.80 -23.57 -1.48
CA GLY A 103 10.13 -24.23 -2.75
C GLY A 103 10.35 -23.24 -3.87
N LEU A 104 9.51 -22.23 -3.99
CA LEU A 104 9.64 -21.16 -4.98
C LEU A 104 10.93 -20.38 -4.75
N MET A 105 11.21 -19.99 -3.49
CA MET A 105 12.43 -19.26 -3.11
C MET A 105 13.70 -19.96 -3.62
N ARG A 106 13.79 -21.28 -3.44
CA ARG A 106 14.91 -22.10 -3.98
C ARG A 106 14.94 -22.08 -5.50
N ARG A 107 13.80 -22.30 -6.18
CA ARG A 107 13.74 -22.35 -7.65
C ARG A 107 14.17 -21.05 -8.32
N VAL A 108 13.79 -19.89 -7.76
CA VAL A 108 14.12 -18.58 -8.35
C VAL A 108 15.42 -17.97 -7.78
N GLY A 109 16.09 -18.67 -6.87
CA GLY A 109 17.31 -18.20 -6.21
C GLY A 109 17.10 -16.94 -5.37
N ALA A 110 15.90 -16.74 -4.81
CA ALA A 110 15.64 -15.59 -3.97
C ALA A 110 16.36 -15.72 -2.63
N ARG A 111 16.96 -14.62 -2.18
CA ARG A 111 17.68 -14.59 -0.89
C ARG A 111 16.75 -14.37 0.29
N THR A 112 15.59 -13.75 0.04
CA THR A 112 14.58 -13.46 1.06
C THR A 112 13.17 -13.72 0.51
N ALA A 113 12.26 -14.18 1.38
CA ALA A 113 10.83 -14.05 1.17
C ALA A 113 10.26 -13.17 2.29
N GLU A 114 9.38 -12.23 1.93
CA GLU A 114 8.78 -11.25 2.86
C GLU A 114 7.27 -11.37 2.84
N PHE A 115 6.66 -11.62 4.00
CA PHE A 115 5.21 -11.59 4.22
C PHE A 115 4.82 -10.35 5.02
N ARG A 116 3.85 -9.59 4.52
CA ARG A 116 3.35 -8.32 5.09
C ARG A 116 1.97 -8.53 5.68
N PHE A 117 1.88 -8.63 6.99
CA PHE A 117 0.59 -8.86 7.64
C PHE A 117 -0.03 -7.57 8.16
N LEU A 118 -1.32 -7.38 7.90
CA LEU A 118 -2.17 -6.46 8.65
C LEU A 118 -2.53 -7.09 9.99
N HIS A 119 -2.94 -8.36 9.95
CA HIS A 119 -3.22 -9.19 11.11
C HIS A 119 -2.31 -10.41 11.07
N PRO A 120 -1.51 -10.66 12.12
CA PRO A 120 -0.69 -11.86 12.20
C PRO A 120 -1.55 -13.12 12.05
N LEU A 121 -0.99 -14.17 11.45
CA LEU A 121 -1.62 -15.48 11.52
C LEU A 121 -1.67 -15.96 12.99
N PRO A 122 -2.61 -16.86 13.34
CA PRO A 122 -2.65 -17.48 14.64
C PRO A 122 -1.29 -18.13 15.00
N GLU A 123 -1.00 -18.15 16.29
CA GLU A 123 0.24 -18.74 16.81
C GLU A 123 0.38 -20.21 16.36
N GLY A 124 1.60 -20.59 15.98
CA GLY A 124 1.90 -21.95 15.52
C GLY A 124 1.53 -22.26 14.06
N TRP A 125 0.87 -21.36 13.33
CA TRP A 125 0.54 -21.59 11.91
C TRP A 125 1.74 -21.47 10.97
N LEU A 126 2.77 -20.71 11.36
CA LEU A 126 4.07 -20.68 10.71
C LEU A 126 5.15 -20.98 11.74
N ALA A 127 6.17 -21.73 11.36
CA ALA A 127 7.30 -22.04 12.26
C ALA A 127 8.09 -20.76 12.58
N ASP A 128 7.99 -20.26 13.82
CA ASP A 128 8.57 -18.98 14.23
C ASP A 128 10.09 -18.95 14.07
N ALA A 129 10.76 -20.07 14.30
CA ALA A 129 12.22 -20.19 14.15
C ALA A 129 12.69 -19.92 12.71
N GLU A 130 11.88 -20.21 11.70
CA GLU A 130 12.19 -20.02 10.29
C GLU A 130 11.78 -18.64 9.75
N TRP A 131 10.97 -17.89 10.52
CA TRP A 131 10.39 -16.62 10.12
C TRP A 131 10.69 -15.49 11.10
N PRO A 132 11.94 -14.94 11.12
CA PRO A 132 12.24 -13.76 11.91
C PRO A 132 11.29 -12.62 11.57
N THR A 133 10.81 -11.94 12.61
CA THR A 133 9.76 -10.94 12.54
C THR A 133 10.29 -9.54 12.79
N ARG A 134 9.79 -8.55 12.03
CA ARG A 134 9.98 -7.12 12.29
C ARG A 134 8.63 -6.47 12.53
N SER A 135 8.43 -5.90 13.73
CA SER A 135 7.23 -5.14 14.09
C SER A 135 7.52 -3.69 14.55
N ASP A 136 8.79 -3.31 14.52
CA ASP A 136 9.30 -2.01 14.97
C ASP A 136 9.38 -0.96 13.85
N LEU A 137 9.24 -1.37 12.60
CA LEU A 137 9.57 -0.53 11.45
C LEU A 137 8.39 0.30 10.95
N TYR A 138 7.22 -0.31 10.88
CA TYR A 138 6.00 0.28 10.32
C TYR A 138 4.82 0.16 11.27
N ALA A 139 3.97 1.17 11.27
CA ALA A 139 2.64 1.09 11.86
C ALA A 139 1.59 1.45 10.80
N THR A 140 0.43 0.82 10.88
CA THR A 140 -0.76 1.22 10.13
C THR A 140 -1.63 2.16 10.95
N PHE A 141 -2.52 2.88 10.26
CA PHE A 141 -3.39 3.89 10.85
C PHE A 141 -4.79 3.71 10.29
N ARG A 142 -5.65 3.06 11.05
CA ARG A 142 -7.02 2.73 10.67
C ARG A 142 -7.99 3.27 11.71
N LYS A 143 -9.08 3.91 11.27
CA LYS A 143 -10.05 4.53 12.17
C LYS A 143 -11.46 4.32 11.65
N PRO A 144 -12.40 3.89 12.52
CA PRO A 144 -13.81 3.85 12.17
C PRO A 144 -14.34 5.24 11.77
N MET A 145 -15.26 5.24 10.82
CA MET A 145 -16.03 6.40 10.39
C MET A 145 -17.53 6.15 10.59
N THR A 146 -18.27 7.23 10.67
CA THR A 146 -19.74 7.21 10.70
C THR A 146 -20.32 7.81 9.41
N ALA A 147 -21.61 7.65 9.18
CA ALA A 147 -22.30 8.33 8.09
C ALA A 147 -22.46 9.84 8.30
N SER A 148 -22.21 10.35 9.52
CA SER A 148 -22.38 11.75 9.87
C SER A 148 -21.09 12.55 9.69
N ASP A 149 -21.10 13.54 8.82
CA ASP A 149 -20.00 14.49 8.63
C ASP A 149 -19.65 15.21 9.92
N ASP A 150 -20.65 15.61 10.70
CA ASP A 150 -20.44 16.28 11.99
C ASP A 150 -19.74 15.40 13.02
N ALA A 151 -20.14 14.12 13.11
CA ALA A 151 -19.51 13.17 14.00
C ALA A 151 -18.06 12.90 13.58
N ASN A 152 -17.81 12.70 12.28
CA ASN A 152 -16.48 12.50 11.74
C ASN A 152 -15.58 13.74 11.96
N MET A 153 -16.12 14.95 11.74
CA MET A 153 -15.40 16.21 12.01
C MET A 153 -15.06 16.35 13.50
N LYS A 154 -15.99 16.03 14.39
CA LYS A 154 -15.77 16.08 15.86
C LYS A 154 -14.72 15.05 16.30
N ALA A 155 -14.63 13.90 15.65
CA ALA A 155 -13.64 12.86 15.92
C ALA A 155 -12.20 13.24 15.49
N ILE A 156 -12.02 14.28 14.68
CA ILE A 156 -10.70 14.87 14.39
C ILE A 156 -10.25 15.70 15.59
N PRO A 157 -9.02 15.57 16.13
CA PRO A 157 -8.52 16.37 17.24
C PRO A 157 -8.65 17.87 16.97
N ARG A 158 -8.95 18.65 18.03
CA ARG A 158 -9.28 20.08 17.93
C ARG A 158 -8.29 20.89 17.10
N LYS A 159 -6.99 20.68 17.30
CA LYS A 159 -5.93 21.39 16.56
C LYS A 159 -5.99 21.09 15.08
N GLN A 160 -6.11 19.83 14.72
CA GLN A 160 -6.15 19.39 13.30
C GLN A 160 -7.46 19.79 12.62
N ARG A 161 -8.59 19.69 13.34
CA ARG A 161 -9.90 20.16 12.89
C ARG A 161 -9.89 21.66 12.53
N ALA A 162 -9.17 22.48 13.31
CA ALA A 162 -9.01 23.91 12.99
C ALA A 162 -8.27 24.12 11.67
N VAL A 163 -7.30 23.25 11.32
CA VAL A 163 -6.60 23.30 10.03
C VAL A 163 -7.53 22.96 8.87
N VAL A 164 -8.35 21.92 9.02
CA VAL A 164 -9.39 21.56 8.03
C VAL A 164 -10.35 22.73 7.80
N ARG A 165 -10.84 23.36 8.88
CA ARG A 165 -11.75 24.51 8.78
C ARG A 165 -11.15 25.70 8.06
N LYS A 166 -9.86 25.99 8.24
CA LYS A 166 -9.15 27.04 7.48
C LYS A 166 -9.16 26.74 5.96
N GLY A 167 -9.06 25.47 5.56
CA GLY A 167 -9.21 25.08 4.17
C GLY A 167 -10.62 25.36 3.63
N ILE A 168 -11.65 25.04 4.43
CA ILE A 168 -13.05 25.32 4.10
C ILE A 168 -13.31 26.83 3.99
N GLU A 169 -12.88 27.60 4.99
CA GLU A 169 -13.02 29.07 5.06
C GLU A 169 -12.30 29.77 3.90
N ARG A 170 -11.20 29.21 3.43
CA ARG A 170 -10.48 29.69 2.24
C ARG A 170 -11.25 29.50 0.93
N GLY A 171 -12.32 28.73 0.93
CA GLY A 171 -13.08 28.40 -0.27
C GLY A 171 -12.40 27.38 -1.19
N LEU A 172 -11.60 26.47 -0.63
CA LEU A 172 -11.04 25.35 -1.40
C LEU A 172 -12.17 24.50 -1.95
N ALA A 173 -12.07 24.13 -3.23
CA ALA A 173 -12.98 23.21 -3.89
C ALA A 173 -12.33 21.84 -4.09
N SER A 174 -13.15 20.79 -4.22
CA SER A 174 -12.69 19.46 -4.58
C SER A 174 -13.42 18.91 -5.77
N ALA A 175 -12.70 18.23 -6.67
CA ALA A 175 -13.22 17.49 -7.81
C ALA A 175 -12.84 16.01 -7.70
N VAL A 176 -13.70 15.13 -8.22
CA VAL A 176 -13.46 13.70 -8.31
C VAL A 176 -13.37 13.28 -9.76
N SER A 177 -12.41 12.43 -10.06
CA SER A 177 -12.26 11.80 -11.37
C SER A 177 -11.69 10.40 -11.22
N ASP A 178 -11.72 9.61 -12.27
CA ASP A 178 -11.00 8.35 -12.43
C ASP A 178 -9.66 8.54 -13.18
N GLY A 179 -9.38 9.76 -13.62
CA GLY A 179 -8.18 10.15 -14.35
C GLY A 179 -6.97 10.35 -13.44
N VAL A 180 -5.84 9.76 -13.81
CA VAL A 180 -4.62 9.73 -12.97
C VAL A 180 -3.50 10.66 -13.44
N ASP A 181 -3.62 11.30 -14.60
CA ASP A 181 -2.52 12.13 -15.15
C ASP A 181 -2.32 13.42 -14.34
N GLY A 182 -3.40 14.08 -13.89
CA GLY A 182 -3.33 15.25 -13.01
C GLY A 182 -2.75 14.89 -11.63
N LEU A 183 -3.18 13.76 -11.09
CA LEU A 183 -2.63 13.23 -9.85
C LEU A 183 -1.11 13.02 -9.97
N HIS A 184 -0.64 12.38 -11.05
CA HIS A 184 0.79 12.09 -11.20
C HIS A 184 1.66 13.35 -11.16
N ALA A 185 1.22 14.45 -11.76
CA ALA A 185 1.98 15.70 -11.76
C ALA A 185 2.18 16.23 -10.33
N ILE A 186 1.10 16.29 -9.53
CA ILE A 186 1.12 16.75 -8.14
C ILE A 186 1.91 15.79 -7.25
N TYR A 187 1.66 14.49 -7.40
CA TYR A 187 2.33 13.44 -6.63
C TYR A 187 3.84 13.44 -6.87
N ALA A 188 4.27 13.57 -8.13
CA ALA A 188 5.68 13.59 -8.50
C ALA A 188 6.43 14.77 -7.85
N GLU A 189 5.86 15.98 -7.84
CA GLU A 189 6.42 17.13 -7.13
C GLU A 189 6.49 16.84 -5.62
N SER A 190 5.43 16.32 -5.05
CA SER A 190 5.33 16.03 -3.62
C SER A 190 6.40 15.04 -3.16
N VAL A 191 6.52 13.87 -3.82
CA VAL A 191 7.47 12.83 -3.40
C VAL A 191 8.92 13.23 -3.68
N ARG A 192 9.19 13.98 -4.77
CA ARG A 192 10.52 14.55 -5.02
C ARG A 192 10.92 15.50 -3.88
N ASN A 193 10.00 16.34 -3.40
CA ASN A 193 10.25 17.25 -2.26
C ASN A 193 10.50 16.48 -0.95
N LEU A 194 9.97 15.27 -0.82
CA LEU A 194 10.24 14.37 0.30
C LEU A 194 11.55 13.57 0.15
N GLY A 195 12.14 13.56 -1.05
CA GLY A 195 13.37 12.81 -1.34
C GLY A 195 13.10 11.36 -1.73
N THR A 196 11.91 11.07 -2.20
CA THR A 196 11.45 9.72 -2.59
C THR A 196 11.34 9.64 -4.11
N PRO A 197 11.85 8.58 -4.77
CA PRO A 197 11.63 8.34 -6.19
C PRO A 197 10.14 8.14 -6.49
N VAL A 198 9.69 8.68 -7.63
CA VAL A 198 8.30 8.61 -8.08
C VAL A 198 8.03 7.33 -8.87
N PHE A 199 6.83 6.79 -8.76
CA PHE A 199 6.31 5.76 -9.67
C PHE A 199 6.05 6.33 -11.07
N SER A 200 6.12 5.46 -12.10
CA SER A 200 5.84 5.86 -13.48
C SER A 200 4.37 6.21 -13.71
N ARG A 201 4.08 7.06 -14.70
CA ARG A 201 2.69 7.29 -15.15
C ARG A 201 2.00 6.00 -15.58
N ARG A 202 2.76 5.07 -16.21
CA ARG A 202 2.25 3.76 -16.59
C ARG A 202 1.69 2.99 -15.41
N TYR A 203 2.36 3.03 -14.25
CA TYR A 203 1.85 2.38 -13.04
C TYR A 203 0.47 2.89 -12.64
N PHE A 204 0.28 4.21 -12.60
CA PHE A 204 -1.02 4.81 -12.25
C PHE A 204 -2.11 4.47 -13.26
N ARG A 205 -1.78 4.44 -14.58
CA ARG A 205 -2.75 4.04 -15.62
C ARG A 205 -3.15 2.58 -15.48
N VAL A 206 -2.18 1.69 -15.24
CA VAL A 206 -2.47 0.26 -15.00
C VAL A 206 -3.32 0.08 -13.76
N LEU A 207 -3.09 0.85 -12.68
CA LEU A 207 -3.97 0.84 -11.50
C LEU A 207 -5.40 1.25 -11.85
N ALA A 208 -5.57 2.33 -12.61
CA ALA A 208 -6.89 2.82 -13.02
C ALA A 208 -7.65 1.81 -13.88
N GLU A 209 -6.96 1.08 -14.74
CA GLU A 209 -7.54 0.01 -15.55
C GLU A 209 -7.92 -1.20 -14.69
N ALA A 210 -6.99 -1.68 -13.85
CA ALA A 210 -7.15 -2.91 -13.06
C ALA A 210 -8.21 -2.76 -11.95
N PHE A 211 -8.36 -1.55 -11.40
CA PHE A 211 -9.28 -1.27 -10.29
C PHE A 211 -10.39 -0.29 -10.68
N ARG A 212 -10.81 -0.31 -11.94
CA ARG A 212 -11.95 0.50 -12.42
C ARG A 212 -13.19 0.24 -11.56
N GLY A 213 -13.84 1.33 -11.12
CA GLY A 213 -14.99 1.28 -10.21
C GLY A 213 -14.64 1.06 -8.72
N ARG A 214 -13.39 0.66 -8.42
CA ARG A 214 -12.88 0.52 -7.05
C ARG A 214 -11.86 1.59 -6.68
N MET A 215 -11.67 2.60 -7.52
CA MET A 215 -10.79 3.73 -7.22
C MET A 215 -11.37 5.04 -7.75
N ASP A 216 -10.92 6.12 -7.17
CA ASP A 216 -11.08 7.48 -7.70
C ASP A 216 -9.87 8.35 -7.32
N VAL A 217 -9.85 9.56 -7.87
CA VAL A 217 -8.88 10.60 -7.54
C VAL A 217 -9.64 11.82 -7.04
N VAL A 218 -9.37 12.22 -5.81
CA VAL A 218 -9.81 13.51 -5.26
C VAL A 218 -8.74 14.54 -5.51
N THR A 219 -9.07 15.60 -6.24
CA THR A 219 -8.20 16.75 -6.50
C THR A 219 -8.75 18.00 -5.83
N VAL A 220 -7.90 18.71 -5.08
CA VAL A 220 -8.25 19.99 -4.44
C VAL A 220 -7.78 21.14 -5.30
N LEU A 221 -8.68 22.11 -5.46
CA LEU A 221 -8.49 23.33 -6.23
C LEU A 221 -8.44 24.54 -5.29
N ASP A 222 -7.42 25.40 -5.47
CA ASP A 222 -7.31 26.72 -4.83
C ASP A 222 -7.42 27.78 -5.94
N ALA A 223 -8.51 28.55 -5.93
CA ALA A 223 -8.83 29.50 -7.01
C ALA A 223 -8.79 28.85 -8.42
N GLY A 224 -9.39 27.67 -8.56
CA GLY A 224 -9.46 26.91 -9.81
C GLY A 224 -8.16 26.18 -10.21
N ARG A 225 -7.08 26.29 -9.44
CA ARG A 225 -5.79 25.63 -9.72
C ARG A 225 -5.62 24.37 -8.87
N PRO A 226 -5.28 23.22 -9.48
CA PRO A 226 -4.99 22.00 -8.72
C PRO A 226 -3.76 22.18 -7.81
N VAL A 227 -3.92 21.93 -6.52
CA VAL A 227 -2.85 22.11 -5.51
C VAL A 227 -2.54 20.84 -4.73
N SER A 228 -3.50 19.96 -4.50
CA SER A 228 -3.27 18.62 -3.94
C SER A 228 -4.17 17.59 -4.60
N ALA A 229 -3.74 16.33 -4.59
CA ALA A 229 -4.53 15.23 -5.12
C ALA A 229 -4.18 13.93 -4.40
N VAL A 230 -5.16 13.02 -4.33
CA VAL A 230 -4.99 11.67 -3.77
C VAL A 230 -5.80 10.65 -4.54
N LEU A 231 -5.17 9.52 -4.87
CA LEU A 231 -5.82 8.32 -5.36
C LEU A 231 -6.31 7.52 -4.17
N ASN A 232 -7.58 7.18 -4.19
CA ASN A 232 -8.24 6.37 -3.18
C ASN A 232 -8.62 5.02 -3.78
N PHE A 233 -8.46 3.96 -2.99
CA PHE A 233 -9.07 2.68 -3.26
C PHE A 233 -10.26 2.45 -2.35
N TYR A 234 -11.23 1.68 -2.83
CA TYR A 234 -12.43 1.28 -2.10
C TYR A 234 -12.54 -0.24 -2.14
N ASP A 235 -12.60 -0.84 -0.97
CA ASP A 235 -12.77 -2.27 -0.86
C ASP A 235 -13.68 -2.59 0.33
N ARG A 236 -14.73 -3.39 0.09
CA ARG A 236 -15.77 -3.61 1.10
C ARG A 236 -16.32 -2.27 1.62
N ASP A 237 -16.24 -2.03 2.92
CA ASP A 237 -16.63 -0.79 3.59
C ASP A 237 -15.42 0.10 3.98
N GLU A 238 -14.27 -0.11 3.34
CA GLU A 238 -13.04 0.63 3.60
C GLU A 238 -12.72 1.63 2.48
N VAL A 239 -12.18 2.78 2.85
CA VAL A 239 -11.49 3.70 1.94
C VAL A 239 -10.01 3.77 2.30
N LEU A 240 -9.16 3.64 1.28
CA LEU A 240 -7.71 3.69 1.39
C LEU A 240 -7.17 4.85 0.55
N PRO A 241 -6.95 6.07 1.10
CA PRO A 241 -6.23 7.14 0.41
C PRO A 241 -4.76 6.76 0.30
N TYR A 242 -4.33 6.39 -0.90
CA TYR A 242 -3.10 5.61 -1.07
C TYR A 242 -1.94 6.40 -1.65
N TYR A 243 -2.12 7.04 -2.80
CA TYR A 243 -1.10 7.86 -3.44
C TYR A 243 -1.54 9.32 -3.44
N GLY A 244 -1.07 10.08 -2.48
CA GLY A 244 -1.45 11.47 -2.34
C GLY A 244 -0.26 12.41 -2.17
N GLY A 245 -0.49 13.66 -2.48
CA GLY A 245 0.49 14.70 -2.29
C GLY A 245 -0.05 16.10 -2.57
N GLY A 246 0.77 17.08 -2.28
CA GLY A 246 0.46 18.47 -2.55
C GLY A 246 1.68 19.26 -3.02
N THR A 247 1.43 20.26 -3.83
CA THR A 247 2.42 21.23 -4.27
C THR A 247 2.87 22.14 -3.12
N ALA A 248 3.85 22.99 -3.35
CA ALA A 248 4.25 24.01 -2.37
C ALA A 248 3.07 24.95 -1.99
N ALA A 249 2.13 25.18 -2.90
CA ALA A 249 0.92 25.97 -2.62
C ALA A 249 -0.03 25.27 -1.65
N ALA A 250 -0.17 23.94 -1.73
CA ALA A 250 -1.05 23.16 -0.85
C ALA A 250 -0.73 23.35 0.64
N ARG A 251 0.55 23.53 0.99
CA ARG A 251 0.96 23.77 2.39
C ARG A 251 0.45 25.11 2.92
N ARG A 252 0.47 26.16 2.09
CA ARG A 252 0.03 27.50 2.47
C ARG A 252 -1.49 27.64 2.55
N SER A 253 -2.20 26.82 1.77
CA SER A 253 -3.66 26.85 1.67
C SER A 253 -4.35 25.80 2.57
N HIS A 254 -3.59 24.97 3.32
CA HIS A 254 -4.12 23.85 4.10
C HIS A 254 -4.83 22.77 3.24
N ALA A 255 -4.51 22.70 1.95
CA ALA A 255 -5.21 21.85 1.00
C ALA A 255 -5.03 20.36 1.27
N ASN A 256 -3.90 19.92 1.85
CA ASN A 256 -3.73 18.50 2.19
C ASN A 256 -4.72 18.04 3.27
N ASP A 257 -4.98 18.86 4.27
CA ASP A 257 -5.93 18.55 5.34
C ASP A 257 -7.36 18.61 4.83
N PHE A 258 -7.68 19.62 4.03
CA PHE A 258 -8.96 19.70 3.34
C PHE A 258 -9.18 18.48 2.41
N MET A 259 -8.17 18.03 1.69
CA MET A 259 -8.22 16.87 0.83
C MET A 259 -8.64 15.59 1.57
N TYR A 260 -7.99 15.27 2.71
CA TYR A 260 -8.34 14.08 3.48
C TYR A 260 -9.72 14.19 4.14
N TRP A 261 -10.14 15.41 4.50
CA TRP A 261 -11.51 15.65 4.95
C TRP A 261 -12.52 15.35 3.84
N GLU A 262 -12.28 15.82 2.61
CA GLU A 262 -13.14 15.56 1.47
C GLU A 262 -13.20 14.07 1.10
N VAL A 263 -12.06 13.35 1.19
CA VAL A 263 -12.05 11.88 1.04
C VAL A 263 -12.94 11.24 2.10
N MET A 264 -12.81 11.64 3.37
CA MET A 264 -13.60 11.08 4.47
C MET A 264 -15.11 11.30 4.26
N ARG A 265 -15.53 12.52 3.90
CA ARG A 265 -16.94 12.83 3.59
C ARG A 265 -17.49 11.97 2.47
N ARG A 266 -16.75 11.90 1.36
CA ARG A 266 -17.16 11.14 0.17
C ARG A 266 -17.21 9.64 0.43
N ALA A 267 -16.27 9.13 1.17
CA ALA A 267 -16.24 7.73 1.57
C ALA A 267 -17.43 7.38 2.48
N ALA A 268 -17.73 8.24 3.46
CA ALA A 268 -18.91 8.08 4.32
C ALA A 268 -20.23 8.08 3.51
N ALA A 269 -20.36 8.99 2.55
CA ALA A 269 -21.51 9.05 1.64
C ALA A 269 -21.62 7.81 0.72
N ARG A 270 -20.50 7.11 0.42
CA ARG A 270 -20.46 5.82 -0.29
C ARG A 270 -20.76 4.62 0.61
N GLY A 271 -20.98 4.83 1.91
CA GLY A 271 -21.23 3.76 2.87
C GLY A 271 -19.98 3.16 3.52
N CYS A 272 -18.78 3.72 3.27
CA CYS A 272 -17.58 3.29 3.96
C CYS A 272 -17.66 3.55 5.46
N ARG A 273 -17.18 2.61 6.24
CA ARG A 273 -17.17 2.66 7.72
C ARG A 273 -15.77 2.69 8.31
N LEU A 274 -14.75 2.48 7.48
CA LEU A 274 -13.36 2.46 7.89
C LEU A 274 -12.49 3.31 6.97
N PHE A 275 -11.68 4.17 7.58
CA PHE A 275 -10.66 4.96 6.90
C PHE A 275 -9.29 4.37 7.18
N ASP A 276 -8.63 3.84 6.16
CA ASP A 276 -7.29 3.27 6.27
C ASP A 276 -6.26 4.20 5.65
N PHE A 277 -5.53 4.93 6.47
CA PHE A 277 -4.43 5.78 6.03
C PHE A 277 -3.19 4.99 5.57
N GLY A 278 -3.23 3.66 5.66
CA GLY A 278 -2.11 2.80 5.36
C GLY A 278 -0.92 2.99 6.31
N ARG A 279 0.18 2.37 5.93
CA ARG A 279 1.37 2.35 6.78
C ARG A 279 2.12 3.70 6.78
N SER A 280 2.83 3.92 7.87
CA SER A 280 3.92 4.89 7.95
C SER A 280 5.07 4.32 8.77
N LYS A 281 6.28 4.77 8.45
CA LYS A 281 7.46 4.41 9.21
C LYS A 281 7.50 5.22 10.50
N ALA A 282 7.83 4.58 11.61
CA ALA A 282 8.02 5.26 12.90
C ALA A 282 9.04 6.40 12.77
N GLY A 283 8.80 7.51 13.46
CA GLY A 283 9.69 8.68 13.46
C GLY A 283 9.61 9.57 12.22
N THR A 284 8.72 9.31 11.25
CA THR A 284 8.57 10.15 10.05
C THR A 284 7.48 11.22 10.19
N GLY A 285 7.55 12.26 9.35
CA GLY A 285 6.51 13.30 9.28
C GLY A 285 5.15 12.74 8.89
N ALA A 286 5.09 11.71 8.03
CA ALA A 286 3.85 11.03 7.69
C ALA A 286 3.23 10.30 8.90
N PHE A 287 4.04 9.69 9.75
CA PHE A 287 3.59 9.09 11.00
C PHE A 287 2.98 10.14 11.94
N ALA A 288 3.69 11.25 12.14
CA ALA A 288 3.21 12.36 12.97
C ALA A 288 1.91 12.98 12.43
N PHE A 289 1.82 13.16 11.11
CA PHE A 289 0.62 13.67 10.45
C PHE A 289 -0.62 12.83 10.77
N LYS A 290 -0.53 11.51 10.61
CA LYS A 290 -1.65 10.59 10.88
C LYS A 290 -2.05 10.58 12.37
N LYS A 291 -1.08 10.63 13.29
CA LYS A 291 -1.35 10.81 14.73
C LYS A 291 -2.08 12.11 15.00
N ASN A 292 -1.70 13.22 14.37
CA ASN A 292 -2.35 14.51 14.54
C ASN A 292 -3.82 14.47 14.06
N TRP A 293 -4.15 13.58 13.12
CA TRP A 293 -5.52 13.33 12.67
C TRP A 293 -6.33 12.43 13.63
N GLY A 294 -5.72 12.01 14.76
CA GLY A 294 -6.37 11.17 15.76
C GLY A 294 -6.50 9.71 15.35
N PHE A 295 -5.53 9.22 14.56
CA PHE A 295 -5.40 7.80 14.28
C PHE A 295 -4.34 7.19 15.19
N ASP A 296 -4.69 6.12 15.86
CA ASP A 296 -3.75 5.38 16.69
C ASP A 296 -2.87 4.45 15.82
N PRO A 297 -1.56 4.45 16.05
CA PRO A 297 -0.65 3.58 15.32
C PRO A 297 -0.80 2.13 15.82
N ALA A 298 -1.06 1.20 14.91
CA ALA A 298 -1.00 -0.24 15.16
C ALA A 298 0.26 -0.82 14.49
N PRO A 299 1.18 -1.46 15.23
CA PRO A 299 2.37 -2.06 14.64
C PRO A 299 2.04 -3.07 13.54
N LEU A 300 2.79 -3.05 12.45
CA LEU A 300 2.67 -4.04 11.38
C LEU A 300 3.70 -5.13 11.57
N CYS A 301 3.26 -6.37 11.36
CA CYS A 301 4.10 -7.55 11.46
C CYS A 301 4.60 -7.94 10.06
N TYR A 302 5.92 -7.79 9.86
CA TYR A 302 6.60 -8.26 8.66
C TYR A 302 7.47 -9.46 9.02
N ARG A 303 7.23 -10.57 8.34
CA ARG A 303 7.96 -11.83 8.56
C ARG A 303 8.83 -12.13 7.34
N TYR A 304 10.02 -12.65 7.61
CA TYR A 304 11.04 -12.89 6.58
C TYR A 304 11.50 -14.33 6.64
N ARG A 305 11.52 -15.02 5.50
CA ARG A 305 12.28 -16.26 5.34
C ARG A 305 13.60 -15.91 4.66
N LEU A 306 14.70 -16.39 5.22
CA LEU A 306 16.05 -16.04 4.78
C LEU A 306 16.74 -17.27 4.18
N ALA A 307 17.43 -17.09 3.05
CA ALA A 307 18.38 -18.09 2.55
C ALA A 307 19.59 -18.19 3.50
N PRO A 308 20.31 -19.31 3.51
CA PRO A 308 21.54 -19.44 4.30
C PRO A 308 22.49 -18.26 4.07
N GLY A 309 22.94 -17.63 5.17
CA GLY A 309 23.83 -16.47 5.14
C GLY A 309 23.20 -15.16 4.68
N ALA A 310 21.87 -15.11 4.48
CA ALA A 310 21.17 -13.87 4.21
C ALA A 310 20.75 -13.17 5.51
N SER A 311 20.56 -11.85 5.43
CA SER A 311 20.02 -11.02 6.51
C SER A 311 18.75 -10.31 6.05
N ILE A 312 17.93 -9.87 7.01
CA ILE A 312 16.75 -9.04 6.69
C ILE A 312 17.21 -7.77 5.97
N PRO A 313 16.63 -7.46 4.79
CA PRO A 313 17.00 -6.27 4.04
C PRO A 313 16.74 -4.99 4.84
N ASP A 314 17.74 -4.10 4.92
CA ASP A 314 17.60 -2.79 5.54
C ASP A 314 17.42 -1.70 4.48
N HIS A 315 16.18 -1.49 4.04
CA HIS A 315 15.77 -0.42 3.13
C HIS A 315 15.26 0.82 3.87
N ASN A 316 15.77 1.05 5.10
CA ASN A 316 15.33 2.17 5.91
C ASN A 316 15.86 3.52 5.37
N PRO A 317 15.00 4.44 4.87
CA PRO A 317 15.42 5.79 4.44
C PRO A 317 16.05 6.61 5.57
N LEU A 318 15.82 6.25 6.84
CA LEU A 318 16.47 6.89 7.99
C LEU A 318 17.92 6.42 8.18
N ASN A 319 18.35 5.37 7.48
CA ASN A 319 19.73 4.92 7.51
C ASN A 319 20.65 6.02 6.94
N PRO A 320 21.71 6.42 7.66
CA PRO A 320 22.64 7.48 7.26
C PRO A 320 23.19 7.33 5.83
N LYS A 321 23.35 6.11 5.33
CA LYS A 321 23.83 5.83 3.97
C LYS A 321 22.95 6.43 2.87
N TYR A 322 21.64 6.64 3.13
CA TYR A 322 20.72 7.23 2.16
C TYR A 322 20.62 8.77 2.28
N ARG A 323 21.19 9.40 3.32
CA ARG A 323 21.03 10.85 3.56
C ARG A 323 21.51 11.72 2.38
N LEU A 324 22.70 11.41 1.84
CA LEU A 324 23.24 12.15 0.70
C LEU A 324 22.39 11.96 -0.55
N PHE A 325 21.96 10.74 -0.80
CA PHE A 325 21.04 10.44 -1.91
C PHE A 325 19.74 11.23 -1.78
N ILE A 326 19.09 11.20 -0.63
CA ILE A 326 17.84 11.92 -0.36
C ILE A 326 18.05 13.44 -0.51
N ALA A 327 19.17 14.00 -0.02
CA ALA A 327 19.47 15.42 -0.14
C ALA A 327 19.69 15.85 -1.61
N ALA A 328 20.40 15.03 -2.38
CA ALA A 328 20.59 15.25 -3.81
C ALA A 328 19.28 15.12 -4.58
N TRP A 329 18.48 14.08 -4.28
CA TRP A 329 17.19 13.84 -4.91
C TRP A 329 16.22 15.03 -4.77
N LYS A 330 16.15 15.63 -3.58
CA LYS A 330 15.33 16.83 -3.31
C LYS A 330 15.68 18.04 -4.17
N ARG A 331 16.89 18.10 -4.72
CA ARG A 331 17.37 19.19 -5.56
C ARG A 331 17.19 18.94 -7.06
N LEU A 332 16.84 17.71 -7.46
CA LEU A 332 16.62 17.40 -8.87
C LEU A 332 15.44 18.20 -9.44
N PRO A 333 15.53 18.68 -10.69
CA PRO A 333 14.34 19.12 -11.42
C PRO A 333 13.31 18.01 -11.50
N VAL A 334 12.01 18.34 -11.38
CA VAL A 334 10.92 17.34 -11.41
C VAL A 334 10.96 16.46 -12.67
N PRO A 335 11.21 16.98 -13.88
CA PRO A 335 11.34 16.14 -15.08
C PRO A 335 12.44 15.09 -14.97
N VAL A 336 13.59 15.44 -14.40
CA VAL A 336 14.72 14.51 -14.18
C VAL A 336 14.35 13.45 -13.14
N ALA A 337 13.73 13.86 -12.02
CA ALA A 337 13.24 12.93 -11.02
C ALA A 337 12.19 11.96 -11.59
N ASN A 338 11.33 12.44 -12.50
CA ASN A 338 10.33 11.60 -13.18
C ASN A 338 10.93 10.61 -14.17
N LEU A 339 12.08 10.94 -14.78
CA LEU A 339 12.80 10.03 -15.67
C LEU A 339 13.51 8.94 -14.88
N LEU A 340 14.22 9.30 -13.82
CA LEU A 340 15.06 8.36 -13.05
C LEU A 340 14.27 7.56 -12.00
N GLY A 341 13.25 8.18 -11.40
CA GLY A 341 12.49 7.62 -10.29
C GLY A 341 11.93 6.22 -10.54
N PRO A 342 11.25 5.98 -11.68
CA PRO A 342 10.67 4.68 -12.00
C PRO A 342 11.68 3.54 -12.05
N HIS A 343 12.90 3.79 -12.49
CA HIS A 343 13.96 2.79 -12.56
C HIS A 343 14.49 2.39 -11.18
N ILE A 344 14.50 3.35 -10.23
CA ILE A 344 14.94 3.10 -8.86
C ILE A 344 13.84 2.43 -8.05
N VAL A 345 12.61 3.01 -8.05
CA VAL A 345 11.50 2.51 -7.23
C VAL A 345 11.10 1.09 -7.61
N ARG A 346 11.19 0.72 -8.90
CA ARG A 346 10.94 -0.62 -9.39
C ARG A 346 11.68 -1.70 -8.61
N GLY A 347 12.89 -1.43 -8.14
CA GLY A 347 13.72 -2.42 -7.46
C GLY A 347 13.54 -2.51 -5.95
N VAL A 348 12.80 -1.57 -5.34
CA VAL A 348 12.71 -1.50 -3.87
C VAL A 348 11.63 -2.43 -3.32
N GLY A 349 10.49 -2.61 -3.98
CA GLY A 349 9.40 -3.51 -3.59
C GLY A 349 8.43 -2.95 -2.55
#